data_9833b7aac0a1dc10fa8a483d3644eaea
#
_entry.id   9833b7aac0a1dc10fa8a483d3644eaea
#
_cell.length_a   1.000
_cell.length_b   1.000
_cell.length_c   1.000
_cell.angle_alpha   90.00
_cell.angle_beta   90.00
_cell.angle_gamma   90.00
#
_symmetry.space_group_name_H-M   'P 1'
#
loop_
_entity.id
_entity.type
_entity.pdbx_description
1 polymer ?
#
loop_
_entity_poly.entity_id
_entity_poly.type
_entity_poly.pdbx_seq_one_letter_code
_entity_poly.pdbx_strand_id
1 'polypeptide(L)'
;MRNLKKVLSITAAAAMAVSTVTPVSVFAESEETFKIGVIGPMTGDYAQYGNGVYNAAKIAADEINANGGFNGYQVEILDAGDDQGDPEKAVNAYNDLLDKGMQMLCGTVTSGACIAVGAEAADSTFLFAPSATAVDSITAGDNEFRMCFTDPMQGTKSAEYISEKGLATKVATLYDSMADYNSGVHDAFVAACADYGLEVVADEAYTTDNNTDFSVQLGKIKDSGAELLFLPNYYSDNALILQQAHDLGLDMKIFGVDGMDGILNVENFDKSLAEGVMLLTPFSATGEDEATVKFVKAYGDANNGETPNQFAADT
;
A
#
# COMPACT_ATOMS: atom_id res chain seq x y z
N MET A 1 76.77 50.12 -45.02
CA MET A 1 75.55 50.91 -44.96
C MET A 1 74.54 50.07 -44.12
N ARG A 2 74.37 50.45 -42.87
CA ARG A 2 73.13 50.98 -42.26
C ARG A 2 72.02 49.86 -42.28
N ASN A 3 71.39 49.55 -41.21
CA ASN A 3 70.97 50.21 -39.97
C ASN A 3 70.68 49.31 -38.85
N LEU A 4 71.05 49.68 -37.71
CA LEU A 4 70.69 49.25 -36.39
C LEU A 4 69.20 49.51 -36.12
N LYS A 5 68.48 48.55 -35.57
CA LYS A 5 67.28 48.86 -34.78
C LYS A 5 67.22 47.97 -33.56
N LYS A 6 67.06 48.63 -32.47
CA LYS A 6 67.02 48.19 -31.09
C LYS A 6 65.85 47.21 -30.84
N VAL A 7 66.14 46.13 -30.17
CA VAL A 7 65.09 45.28 -29.57
C VAL A 7 65.00 45.58 -28.10
N LEU A 8 63.84 46.03 -27.70
CA LEU A 8 63.48 46.33 -26.32
C LEU A 8 63.04 45.01 -25.64
N SER A 9 63.74 44.64 -24.59
CA SER A 9 63.39 43.51 -23.78
C SER A 9 62.21 43.90 -22.86
N ILE A 10 61.09 43.27 -23.00
CA ILE A 10 59.99 43.26 -22.00
C ILE A 10 59.91 41.89 -21.37
N THR A 11 60.33 41.83 -20.13
CA THR A 11 60.16 40.67 -19.27
C THR A 11 58.69 40.67 -18.73
N ALA A 12 57.85 39.84 -19.26
CA ALA A 12 56.53 39.61 -18.69
C ALA A 12 56.57 38.40 -17.78
N ALA A 13 56.45 38.63 -16.48
CA ALA A 13 56.27 37.56 -15.49
C ALA A 13 54.85 36.97 -15.66
N ALA A 14 54.77 35.78 -16.19
CA ALA A 14 53.51 35.01 -16.23
C ALA A 14 53.26 34.40 -14.84
N ALA A 15 52.41 35.02 -14.07
CA ALA A 15 51.82 34.38 -12.87
C ALA A 15 50.85 33.27 -13.37
N MET A 16 51.25 32.01 -13.18
CA MET A 16 50.33 30.88 -13.37
C MET A 16 49.33 30.88 -12.19
N ALA A 17 48.14 31.41 -12.44
CA ALA A 17 46.98 31.14 -11.63
C ALA A 17 46.54 29.69 -11.95
N VAL A 18 46.84 28.76 -11.05
CA VAL A 18 46.25 27.43 -11.05
C VAL A 18 44.80 27.62 -10.62
N SER A 19 43.89 27.80 -11.57
CA SER A 19 42.47 27.66 -11.34
C SER A 19 42.20 26.15 -11.17
N THR A 20 41.97 25.71 -9.94
CA THR A 20 41.36 24.44 -9.65
C THR A 20 39.95 24.47 -10.23
N VAL A 21 39.80 24.03 -11.46
CA VAL A 21 38.50 23.69 -12.02
C VAL A 21 38.05 22.42 -11.29
N THR A 22 37.28 22.58 -10.22
CA THR A 22 36.44 21.51 -9.74
C THR A 22 35.51 21.19 -10.90
N PRO A 23 35.42 19.92 -11.35
CA PRO A 23 34.39 19.57 -12.30
C PRO A 23 33.06 19.77 -11.59
N VAL A 24 32.38 20.87 -11.82
CA VAL A 24 30.94 20.95 -11.62
C VAL A 24 30.40 20.00 -12.67
N SER A 25 30.00 18.82 -12.24
CA SER A 25 29.16 17.95 -13.06
C SER A 25 27.88 18.73 -13.29
N VAL A 26 27.85 19.48 -14.39
CA VAL A 26 26.61 19.95 -14.97
C VAL A 26 25.96 18.67 -15.50
N PHE A 27 25.16 18.02 -14.66
CA PHE A 27 24.17 17.12 -15.20
C PHE A 27 23.29 17.98 -16.10
N ALA A 28 23.39 17.78 -17.42
CA ALA A 28 22.37 18.30 -18.30
C ALA A 28 21.06 17.69 -17.78
N GLU A 29 20.14 18.55 -17.34
CA GLU A 29 18.77 18.15 -17.12
C GLU A 29 18.33 17.46 -18.41
N SER A 30 18.16 16.14 -18.38
CA SER A 30 17.55 15.45 -19.51
C SER A 30 16.09 15.91 -19.52
N GLU A 31 15.61 16.37 -20.67
CA GLU A 31 14.19 16.72 -20.83
C GLU A 31 13.30 15.44 -20.69
N GLU A 32 13.91 14.27 -20.68
CA GLU A 32 13.24 12.99 -20.51
C GLU A 32 13.22 12.57 -19.03
N THR A 33 12.04 12.27 -18.53
CA THR A 33 11.81 11.74 -17.19
C THR A 33 11.58 10.23 -17.21
N PHE A 34 11.88 9.54 -16.09
CA PHE A 34 11.44 8.17 -15.88
C PHE A 34 10.04 8.21 -15.25
N LYS A 35 9.04 7.79 -16.03
CA LYS A 35 7.63 7.93 -15.67
C LYS A 35 7.11 6.71 -14.93
N ILE A 36 6.64 6.92 -13.72
CA ILE A 36 5.98 5.90 -12.90
C ILE A 36 4.48 6.22 -12.83
N GLY A 37 3.67 5.26 -13.22
CA GLY A 37 2.22 5.30 -13.02
C GLY A 37 1.87 4.79 -11.62
N VAL A 38 0.80 5.32 -11.04
CA VAL A 38 0.20 4.81 -9.81
C VAL A 38 -1.28 4.55 -10.09
N ILE A 39 -1.76 3.35 -9.77
CA ILE A 39 -3.17 2.98 -9.87
C ILE A 39 -3.63 2.49 -8.49
N GLY A 40 -4.79 2.92 -8.09
CA GLY A 40 -5.45 2.48 -6.86
C GLY A 40 -6.80 3.16 -6.70
N PRO A 41 -7.56 2.84 -5.66
CA PRO A 41 -8.82 3.49 -5.35
C PRO A 41 -8.54 4.92 -4.84
N MET A 42 -8.60 5.92 -5.71
CA MET A 42 -8.43 7.33 -5.34
C MET A 42 -9.73 7.93 -4.82
N THR A 43 -10.86 7.36 -5.23
CA THR A 43 -12.21 7.72 -4.75
C THR A 43 -13.00 6.48 -4.34
N GLY A 44 -14.16 6.64 -3.69
CA GLY A 44 -15.00 5.55 -3.22
C GLY A 44 -14.57 4.98 -1.88
N ASP A 45 -15.03 3.76 -1.61
CA ASP A 45 -15.01 3.14 -0.26
C ASP A 45 -13.60 2.80 0.25
N TYR A 46 -12.60 2.71 -0.64
CA TYR A 46 -11.23 2.35 -0.30
C TYR A 46 -10.23 3.49 -0.56
N ALA A 47 -10.71 4.72 -0.70
CA ALA A 47 -9.91 5.87 -1.12
C ALA A 47 -8.67 6.15 -0.24
N GLN A 48 -8.73 5.79 1.04
CA GLN A 48 -7.59 5.99 1.95
C GLN A 48 -6.36 5.18 1.54
N TYR A 49 -6.56 3.99 0.97
CA TYR A 49 -5.44 3.16 0.52
C TYR A 49 -4.74 3.75 -0.70
N GLY A 50 -5.51 4.04 -1.76
CA GLY A 50 -4.94 4.57 -3.01
C GLY A 50 -4.27 5.92 -2.82
N ASN A 51 -4.90 6.82 -2.06
CA ASN A 51 -4.30 8.12 -1.73
C ASN A 51 -3.02 7.96 -0.90
N GLY A 52 -2.98 7.00 0.04
CA GLY A 52 -1.79 6.66 0.81
C GLY A 52 -0.62 6.26 -0.08
N VAL A 53 -0.85 5.31 -0.99
CA VAL A 53 0.13 4.84 -1.97
C VAL A 53 0.61 5.98 -2.88
N TYR A 54 -0.32 6.75 -3.46
CA TYR A 54 0.03 7.85 -4.35
C TYR A 54 0.88 8.92 -3.68
N ASN A 55 0.52 9.30 -2.46
CA ASN A 55 1.25 10.30 -1.69
C ASN A 55 2.66 9.80 -1.31
N ALA A 56 2.79 8.54 -0.92
CA ALA A 56 4.09 7.94 -0.59
C ALA A 56 4.98 7.80 -1.83
N ALA A 57 4.43 7.38 -2.98
CA ALA A 57 5.17 7.31 -4.23
C ALA A 57 5.78 8.68 -4.63
N LYS A 58 5.06 9.78 -4.40
CA LYS A 58 5.58 11.14 -4.64
C LYS A 58 6.73 11.48 -3.71
N ILE A 59 6.62 11.14 -2.42
CA ILE A 59 7.71 11.36 -1.45
C ILE A 59 8.95 10.55 -1.85
N ALA A 60 8.78 9.28 -2.25
CA ALA A 60 9.87 8.45 -2.71
C ALA A 60 10.53 9.01 -3.99
N ALA A 61 9.73 9.48 -4.94
CA ALA A 61 10.24 10.12 -6.15
C ALA A 61 11.02 11.40 -5.83
N ASP A 62 10.54 12.23 -4.92
CA ASP A 62 11.23 13.46 -4.48
C ASP A 62 12.58 13.12 -3.80
N GLU A 63 12.63 12.07 -2.95
CA GLU A 63 13.89 11.61 -2.35
C GLU A 63 14.88 11.07 -3.41
N ILE A 64 14.41 10.30 -4.38
CA ILE A 64 15.23 9.80 -5.49
C ILE A 64 15.78 10.97 -6.31
N ASN A 65 14.94 11.94 -6.65
CA ASN A 65 15.29 13.11 -7.44
C ASN A 65 16.30 14.00 -6.72
N ALA A 66 16.13 14.20 -5.42
CA ALA A 66 17.09 14.96 -4.58
C ALA A 66 18.49 14.30 -4.55
N ASN A 67 18.57 12.99 -4.76
CA ASN A 67 19.80 12.21 -4.82
C ASN A 67 20.36 12.04 -6.25
N GLY A 68 19.83 12.76 -7.25
CA GLY A 68 20.32 12.76 -8.62
C GLY A 68 19.50 11.94 -9.60
N GLY A 69 18.32 11.47 -9.19
CA GLY A 69 17.41 10.71 -10.04
C GLY A 69 17.79 9.24 -10.21
N PHE A 70 17.06 8.54 -11.06
CA PHE A 70 17.29 7.15 -11.42
C PHE A 70 18.15 7.09 -12.70
N ASN A 71 19.38 6.59 -12.60
CA ASN A 71 20.34 6.56 -13.73
C ASN A 71 20.55 7.93 -14.43
N GLY A 72 20.37 9.04 -13.70
CA GLY A 72 20.49 10.38 -14.24
C GLY A 72 19.18 10.96 -14.81
N TYR A 73 18.11 10.20 -14.85
CA TYR A 73 16.76 10.65 -15.18
C TYR A 73 16.03 11.10 -13.92
N GLN A 74 15.29 12.20 -14.01
CA GLN A 74 14.35 12.56 -12.94
C GLN A 74 13.16 11.60 -12.98
N VAL A 75 12.69 11.17 -11.81
CA VAL A 75 11.47 10.37 -11.65
C VAL A 75 10.27 11.30 -11.67
N GLU A 76 9.29 10.97 -12.49
CA GLU A 76 8.01 11.66 -12.59
C GLU A 76 6.89 10.70 -12.19
N ILE A 77 6.13 11.04 -11.16
CA ILE A 77 4.89 10.33 -10.84
C ILE A 77 3.77 10.94 -11.67
N LEU A 78 3.17 10.13 -12.54
CA LEU A 78 2.02 10.55 -13.35
C LEU A 78 0.77 10.78 -12.48
N ASP A 79 -0.19 11.54 -13.00
CA ASP A 79 -1.51 11.64 -12.34
C ASP A 79 -2.09 10.24 -12.14
N ALA A 80 -2.53 9.96 -10.92
CA ALA A 80 -2.98 8.64 -10.52
C ALA A 80 -4.18 8.15 -11.33
N GLY A 81 -4.18 6.87 -11.67
CA GLY A 81 -5.34 6.17 -12.17
C GLY A 81 -6.27 5.77 -11.03
N ASP A 82 -7.53 6.18 -11.10
CA ASP A 82 -8.55 5.83 -10.11
C ASP A 82 -9.29 4.56 -10.52
N ASP A 83 -9.05 3.46 -9.81
CA ASP A 83 -9.72 2.19 -10.07
C ASP A 83 -10.95 1.96 -9.18
N GLN A 84 -11.13 2.75 -8.12
CA GLN A 84 -12.20 2.55 -7.12
C GLN A 84 -12.25 1.13 -6.52
N GLY A 85 -11.18 0.37 -6.61
CA GLY A 85 -11.12 -1.05 -6.21
C GLY A 85 -11.76 -2.01 -7.23
N ASP A 86 -12.09 -1.54 -8.41
CA ASP A 86 -12.75 -2.30 -9.48
C ASP A 86 -11.73 -2.79 -10.52
N PRO A 87 -11.66 -4.11 -10.79
CA PRO A 87 -10.68 -4.68 -11.72
C PRO A 87 -10.78 -4.14 -13.16
N GLU A 88 -12.00 -3.88 -13.68
CA GLU A 88 -12.17 -3.36 -15.04
C GLU A 88 -11.70 -1.92 -15.16
N LYS A 89 -11.98 -1.10 -14.13
CA LYS A 89 -11.49 0.29 -14.08
C LYS A 89 -9.97 0.32 -13.93
N ALA A 90 -9.39 -0.61 -13.19
CA ALA A 90 -7.93 -0.72 -13.04
C ALA A 90 -7.24 -0.99 -14.38
N VAL A 91 -7.75 -1.92 -15.19
CA VAL A 91 -7.26 -2.18 -16.56
C VAL A 91 -7.41 -0.96 -17.46
N ASN A 92 -8.53 -0.24 -17.39
CA ASN A 92 -8.69 0.99 -18.15
C ASN A 92 -7.68 2.07 -17.73
N ALA A 93 -7.48 2.27 -16.42
CA ALA A 93 -6.50 3.20 -15.90
C ALA A 93 -5.05 2.82 -16.30
N TYR A 94 -4.73 1.53 -16.34
CA TYR A 94 -3.45 1.02 -16.82
C TYR A 94 -3.18 1.43 -18.28
N ASN A 95 -4.16 1.20 -19.17
CA ASN A 95 -4.04 1.57 -20.57
C ASN A 95 -3.90 3.11 -20.75
N ASP A 96 -4.65 3.91 -19.98
CA ASP A 96 -4.54 5.36 -20.00
C ASP A 96 -3.15 5.85 -19.56
N LEU A 97 -2.53 5.18 -18.60
CA LEU A 97 -1.16 5.49 -18.16
C LEU A 97 -0.09 5.06 -19.17
N LEU A 98 -0.29 3.95 -19.86
CA LEU A 98 0.58 3.56 -20.98
C LEU A 98 0.56 4.61 -22.10
N ASP A 99 -0.61 5.14 -22.45
CA ASP A 99 -0.76 6.21 -23.45
C ASP A 99 -0.05 7.51 -23.03
N LYS A 100 0.10 7.76 -21.72
CA LYS A 100 0.87 8.87 -21.16
C LYS A 100 2.39 8.60 -21.10
N GLY A 101 2.81 7.41 -21.52
CA GLY A 101 4.22 7.00 -21.57
C GLY A 101 4.75 6.44 -20.25
N MET A 102 3.91 5.83 -19.43
CA MET A 102 4.33 5.10 -18.24
C MET A 102 5.37 4.03 -18.59
N GLN A 103 6.41 3.89 -17.76
CA GLN A 103 7.49 2.93 -17.93
C GLN A 103 7.52 1.87 -16.81
N MET A 104 6.94 2.19 -15.66
CA MET A 104 6.80 1.32 -14.49
C MET A 104 5.47 1.61 -13.83
N LEU A 105 4.80 0.59 -13.32
CA LEU A 105 3.59 0.72 -12.52
C LEU A 105 3.93 0.47 -11.04
N CYS A 106 3.56 1.41 -10.17
CA CYS A 106 3.44 1.24 -8.73
C CYS A 106 1.95 1.10 -8.37
N GLY A 107 1.53 -0.08 -8.01
CA GLY A 107 0.11 -0.43 -7.82
C GLY A 107 -0.22 -1.67 -8.66
N THR A 108 -1.43 -2.19 -8.71
CA THR A 108 -2.58 -1.59 -8.02
C THR A 108 -2.59 -1.93 -6.53
N VAL A 109 -3.52 -1.34 -5.78
CA VAL A 109 -3.55 -1.41 -4.32
C VAL A 109 -4.33 -2.63 -3.82
N THR A 110 -5.51 -2.89 -4.39
CA THR A 110 -6.35 -4.03 -4.03
C THR A 110 -6.01 -5.28 -4.86
N SER A 111 -6.17 -6.46 -4.27
CA SER A 111 -5.73 -7.72 -4.88
C SER A 111 -6.45 -8.02 -6.19
N GLY A 112 -7.78 -7.91 -6.26
CA GLY A 112 -8.53 -8.19 -7.49
C GLY A 112 -8.14 -7.26 -8.65
N ALA A 113 -7.92 -5.97 -8.37
CA ALA A 113 -7.42 -5.01 -9.36
C ALA A 113 -5.98 -5.36 -9.81
N CYS A 114 -5.12 -5.81 -8.88
CA CYS A 114 -3.75 -6.20 -9.19
C CYS A 114 -3.68 -7.44 -10.07
N ILE A 115 -4.49 -8.44 -9.80
CA ILE A 115 -4.60 -9.65 -10.63
C ILE A 115 -5.01 -9.30 -12.05
N ALA A 116 -6.02 -8.44 -12.21
CA ALA A 116 -6.51 -8.04 -13.53
C ALA A 116 -5.46 -7.24 -14.32
N VAL A 117 -4.81 -6.26 -13.69
CA VAL A 117 -3.75 -5.45 -14.33
C VAL A 117 -2.50 -6.27 -14.57
N GLY A 118 -2.13 -7.21 -13.67
CA GLY A 118 -1.01 -8.11 -13.84
C GLY A 118 -1.13 -8.92 -15.14
N ALA A 119 -2.32 -9.46 -15.44
CA ALA A 119 -2.57 -10.18 -16.68
C ALA A 119 -2.31 -9.34 -17.95
N GLU A 120 -2.58 -8.03 -17.91
CA GLU A 120 -2.31 -7.10 -19.01
C GLU A 120 -0.84 -6.64 -19.03
N ALA A 121 -0.21 -6.51 -17.86
CA ALA A 121 1.16 -6.05 -17.72
C ALA A 121 2.20 -7.14 -17.96
N ALA A 122 1.80 -8.42 -17.95
CA ALA A 122 2.67 -9.56 -18.16
C ALA A 122 3.55 -9.39 -19.40
N ASP A 123 4.85 -9.65 -19.26
CA ASP A 123 5.85 -9.52 -20.34
C ASP A 123 6.04 -8.11 -20.93
N SER A 124 5.39 -7.07 -20.39
CA SER A 124 5.42 -5.72 -20.98
C SER A 124 5.85 -4.61 -20.02
N THR A 125 5.23 -4.51 -18.85
CA THR A 125 5.44 -3.41 -17.90
C THR A 125 5.91 -3.95 -16.57
N PHE A 126 7.00 -3.38 -16.01
CA PHE A 126 7.39 -3.70 -14.63
C PHE A 126 6.31 -3.25 -13.67
N LEU A 127 5.74 -4.21 -12.94
CA LEU A 127 4.71 -4.01 -11.94
C LEU A 127 5.30 -4.18 -10.54
N PHE A 128 5.16 -3.16 -9.72
CA PHE A 128 5.48 -3.19 -8.30
C PHE A 128 4.19 -3.03 -7.50
N ALA A 129 3.72 -4.11 -6.88
CA ALA A 129 2.54 -4.13 -6.03
C ALA A 129 2.93 -3.81 -4.58
N PRO A 130 2.61 -2.61 -4.05
CA PRO A 130 2.96 -2.28 -2.68
C PRO A 130 2.16 -3.09 -1.66
N SER A 131 0.86 -3.30 -1.91
CA SER A 131 -0.08 -3.77 -0.89
C SER A 131 -1.05 -4.87 -1.35
N ALA A 132 -1.02 -5.31 -2.60
CA ALA A 132 -1.88 -6.40 -3.08
C ALA A 132 -1.37 -7.75 -2.56
N THR A 133 -2.04 -8.31 -1.56
CA THR A 133 -1.58 -9.45 -0.75
C THR A 133 -1.98 -10.81 -1.27
N ALA A 134 -2.99 -10.93 -2.15
CA ALA A 134 -3.38 -12.20 -2.75
C ALA A 134 -2.20 -12.86 -3.48
N VAL A 135 -2.12 -14.19 -3.39
CA VAL A 135 -1.01 -14.94 -4.00
C VAL A 135 -0.90 -14.63 -5.49
N ASP A 136 -2.03 -14.58 -6.17
CA ASP A 136 -2.11 -14.43 -7.62
C ASP A 136 -1.83 -13.00 -8.12
N SER A 137 -1.64 -12.02 -7.20
CA SER A 137 -1.35 -10.62 -7.56
C SER A 137 -0.06 -10.41 -8.36
N ILE A 138 0.86 -11.38 -8.36
CA ILE A 138 2.19 -11.29 -9.01
C ILE A 138 2.58 -12.59 -9.72
N THR A 139 1.63 -13.31 -10.29
CA THR A 139 1.91 -14.62 -10.90
C THR A 139 1.72 -14.65 -12.42
N ALA A 140 1.29 -13.54 -13.02
CA ALA A 140 1.02 -13.50 -14.45
C ALA A 140 2.31 -13.39 -15.29
N GLY A 141 3.36 -12.72 -14.78
CA GLY A 141 4.62 -12.54 -15.49
C GLY A 141 5.85 -12.46 -14.58
N ASP A 142 7.04 -12.62 -15.14
CA ASP A 142 8.33 -12.53 -14.42
C ASP A 142 8.73 -11.07 -14.10
N ASN A 143 7.94 -10.12 -14.54
CA ASN A 143 8.11 -8.67 -14.37
C ASN A 143 7.25 -8.09 -13.23
N GLU A 144 6.65 -8.94 -12.41
CA GLU A 144 5.76 -8.57 -11.32
C GLU A 144 6.42 -8.83 -9.96
N PHE A 145 6.40 -7.82 -9.09
CA PHE A 145 7.02 -7.87 -7.78
C PHE A 145 6.08 -7.28 -6.72
N ARG A 146 6.18 -7.82 -5.50
CA ARG A 146 5.39 -7.39 -4.35
C ARG A 146 6.28 -7.02 -3.17
N MET A 147 5.88 -5.96 -2.43
CA MET A 147 6.52 -5.58 -1.17
C MET A 147 5.87 -6.26 0.03
N CYS A 148 4.54 -6.26 0.09
CA CYS A 148 3.78 -6.73 1.24
C CYS A 148 3.84 -8.26 1.44
N PHE A 149 3.38 -8.72 2.59
CA PHE A 149 3.16 -10.13 2.89
C PHE A 149 1.98 -10.72 2.09
N THR A 150 1.64 -11.99 2.32
CA THR A 150 0.59 -12.68 1.59
C THR A 150 -0.64 -12.96 2.45
N ASP A 151 -1.81 -13.14 1.80
CA ASP A 151 -3.05 -13.55 2.47
C ASP A 151 -2.89 -14.84 3.31
N PRO A 152 -2.24 -15.92 2.79
CA PRO A 152 -1.97 -17.10 3.60
C PRO A 152 -1.16 -16.81 4.86
N MET A 153 -0.22 -15.85 4.78
CA MET A 153 0.57 -15.45 5.94
C MET A 153 -0.27 -14.71 6.97
N GLN A 154 -1.17 -13.82 6.52
CA GLN A 154 -2.08 -13.09 7.41
C GLN A 154 -3.02 -14.05 8.15
N GLY A 155 -3.70 -14.93 7.42
CA GLY A 155 -4.63 -15.90 8.00
C GLY A 155 -3.94 -16.81 9.02
N THR A 156 -2.82 -17.43 8.63
CA THR A 156 -2.06 -18.34 9.51
C THR A 156 -1.53 -17.64 10.74
N LYS A 157 -0.93 -16.43 10.60
CA LYS A 157 -0.39 -15.68 11.73
C LYS A 157 -1.47 -15.14 12.66
N SER A 158 -2.64 -14.85 12.16
CA SER A 158 -3.79 -14.48 12.99
C SER A 158 -4.23 -15.65 13.89
N ALA A 159 -4.37 -16.86 13.33
CA ALA A 159 -4.71 -18.06 14.10
C ALA A 159 -3.64 -18.36 15.16
N GLU A 160 -2.36 -18.33 14.78
CA GLU A 160 -1.23 -18.50 15.69
C GLU A 160 -1.30 -17.51 16.85
N TYR A 161 -1.44 -16.22 16.57
CA TYR A 161 -1.46 -15.16 17.58
C TYR A 161 -2.67 -15.28 18.52
N ILE A 162 -3.87 -15.53 17.98
CA ILE A 162 -5.08 -15.71 18.79
C ILE A 162 -4.90 -16.85 19.79
N SER A 163 -4.33 -17.97 19.34
CA SER A 163 -4.03 -19.13 20.19
C SER A 163 -2.94 -18.84 21.21
N GLU A 164 -1.77 -18.33 20.79
CA GLU A 164 -0.63 -18.05 21.67
C GLU A 164 -0.97 -17.05 22.79
N LYS A 165 -1.79 -16.06 22.49
CA LYS A 165 -2.23 -15.09 23.47
C LYS A 165 -3.46 -15.52 24.28
N GLY A 166 -4.03 -16.70 23.99
CA GLY A 166 -5.21 -17.20 24.67
C GLY A 166 -6.41 -16.26 24.52
N LEU A 167 -6.55 -15.63 23.34
CA LEU A 167 -7.62 -14.66 23.11
C LEU A 167 -8.97 -15.35 23.00
N ALA A 168 -9.03 -16.52 22.37
CA ALA A 168 -10.22 -17.33 22.19
C ALA A 168 -9.86 -18.80 21.99
N THR A 169 -10.84 -19.68 22.17
CA THR A 169 -10.80 -21.09 21.73
C THR A 169 -11.89 -21.38 20.70
N LYS A 170 -12.94 -20.56 20.68
CA LYS A 170 -14.03 -20.59 19.71
C LYS A 170 -14.08 -19.30 18.94
N VAL A 171 -13.97 -19.40 17.64
CA VAL A 171 -13.92 -18.25 16.74
C VAL A 171 -15.06 -18.31 15.73
N ALA A 172 -15.52 -17.14 15.30
CA ALA A 172 -16.39 -16.98 14.15
C ALA A 172 -15.66 -16.19 13.08
N THR A 173 -16.08 -16.34 11.82
CA THR A 173 -15.63 -15.55 10.68
C THR A 173 -16.80 -14.84 10.01
N LEU A 174 -16.55 -13.67 9.41
CA LEU A 174 -17.47 -12.99 8.51
C LEU A 174 -16.65 -12.29 7.43
N TYR A 175 -16.83 -12.68 6.17
CA TYR A 175 -15.99 -12.22 5.07
C TYR A 175 -16.74 -12.06 3.75
N ASP A 176 -16.19 -11.26 2.83
CA ASP A 176 -16.64 -11.18 1.44
C ASP A 176 -16.09 -12.37 0.64
N SER A 177 -16.99 -13.27 0.23
CA SER A 177 -16.64 -14.47 -0.51
C SER A 177 -16.37 -14.26 -2.00
N MET A 178 -16.57 -13.05 -2.51
CA MET A 178 -16.30 -12.71 -3.91
C MET A 178 -15.00 -11.95 -4.11
N ALA A 179 -14.40 -11.42 -3.05
CA ALA A 179 -13.15 -10.70 -3.12
C ALA A 179 -11.95 -11.62 -2.89
N ASP A 180 -10.96 -11.61 -3.81
CA ASP A 180 -9.77 -12.48 -3.75
C ASP A 180 -9.00 -12.34 -2.44
N TYR A 181 -8.80 -11.10 -1.98
CA TYR A 181 -8.15 -10.78 -0.72
C TYR A 181 -8.87 -11.41 0.47
N ASN A 182 -10.16 -11.11 0.62
CA ASN A 182 -10.96 -11.53 1.77
C ASN A 182 -11.02 -13.07 1.87
N SER A 183 -11.27 -13.73 0.73
CA SER A 183 -11.30 -15.18 0.64
C SER A 183 -9.93 -15.80 0.90
N GLY A 184 -8.85 -15.23 0.37
CA GLY A 184 -7.49 -15.73 0.57
C GLY A 184 -7.05 -15.72 2.04
N VAL A 185 -7.34 -14.64 2.75
CA VAL A 185 -7.05 -14.52 4.19
C VAL A 185 -7.95 -15.45 5.01
N HIS A 186 -9.26 -15.47 4.70
CA HIS A 186 -10.25 -16.32 5.37
C HIS A 186 -9.87 -17.79 5.27
N ASP A 187 -9.63 -18.29 4.07
CA ASP A 187 -9.35 -19.72 3.83
C ASP A 187 -8.09 -20.16 4.57
N ALA A 188 -7.06 -19.33 4.57
CA ALA A 188 -5.83 -19.61 5.31
C ALA A 188 -6.04 -19.59 6.83
N PHE A 189 -6.86 -18.67 7.34
CA PHE A 189 -7.20 -18.62 8.76
C PHE A 189 -7.96 -19.87 9.20
N VAL A 190 -9.02 -20.22 8.48
CA VAL A 190 -9.85 -21.39 8.80
C VAL A 190 -9.02 -22.68 8.73
N ALA A 191 -8.17 -22.81 7.69
CA ALA A 191 -7.29 -23.98 7.56
C ALA A 191 -6.30 -24.08 8.72
N ALA A 192 -5.78 -22.96 9.22
CA ALA A 192 -4.81 -22.95 10.32
C ALA A 192 -5.45 -23.16 11.70
N CYS A 193 -6.74 -22.84 11.88
CA CYS A 193 -7.41 -22.89 13.19
C CYS A 193 -7.24 -24.24 13.91
N ALA A 194 -7.38 -25.36 13.21
CA ALA A 194 -7.23 -26.69 13.82
C ALA A 194 -5.82 -26.96 14.35
N ASP A 195 -4.78 -26.49 13.64
CA ASP A 195 -3.38 -26.68 14.03
C ASP A 195 -3.03 -25.88 15.30
N TYR A 196 -3.74 -24.77 15.51
CA TYR A 196 -3.57 -23.90 16.68
C TYR A 196 -4.62 -24.11 17.78
N GLY A 197 -5.46 -25.16 17.66
CA GLY A 197 -6.45 -25.52 18.68
C GLY A 197 -7.63 -24.57 18.79
N LEU A 198 -7.96 -23.87 17.70
CA LEU A 198 -9.13 -23.01 17.57
C LEU A 198 -10.27 -23.79 16.91
N GLU A 199 -11.48 -23.65 17.43
CA GLU A 199 -12.71 -24.19 16.86
C GLU A 199 -13.46 -23.09 16.11
N VAL A 200 -13.67 -23.24 14.80
CA VAL A 200 -14.53 -22.35 14.01
C VAL A 200 -15.97 -22.77 14.23
N VAL A 201 -16.73 -22.00 15.02
CA VAL A 201 -18.11 -22.33 15.43
C VAL A 201 -19.16 -21.63 14.58
N ALA A 202 -18.80 -20.61 13.83
CA ALA A 202 -19.60 -19.98 12.78
C ALA A 202 -18.69 -19.49 11.67
N ASP A 203 -19.08 -19.76 10.45
CA ASP A 203 -18.34 -19.38 9.24
C ASP A 203 -19.35 -18.76 8.28
N GLU A 204 -19.43 -17.42 8.28
CA GLU A 204 -20.44 -16.66 7.58
C GLU A 204 -19.82 -15.80 6.48
N ALA A 205 -20.54 -15.73 5.37
CA ALA A 205 -20.10 -14.94 4.23
C ALA A 205 -21.17 -13.94 3.79
N TYR A 206 -20.70 -12.90 3.12
CA TYR A 206 -21.50 -12.00 2.31
C TYR A 206 -20.89 -11.88 0.90
N THR A 207 -21.43 -11.04 0.06
CA THR A 207 -20.89 -10.79 -1.28
C THR A 207 -20.72 -9.29 -1.48
N THR A 208 -19.75 -8.89 -2.29
CA THR A 208 -19.47 -7.48 -2.62
C THR A 208 -20.73 -6.72 -3.06
N ASP A 209 -21.64 -7.39 -3.79
CA ASP A 209 -22.90 -6.79 -4.26
C ASP A 209 -23.96 -6.66 -3.15
N ASN A 210 -23.74 -7.26 -1.97
CA ASN A 210 -24.67 -7.27 -0.85
C ASN A 210 -23.94 -7.11 0.48
N ASN A 211 -23.28 -5.96 0.66
CA ASN A 211 -22.41 -5.61 1.78
C ASN A 211 -22.97 -4.47 2.67
N THR A 212 -24.29 -4.30 2.72
CA THR A 212 -24.91 -3.21 3.50
C THR A 212 -25.68 -3.68 4.72
N ASP A 213 -26.11 -4.94 4.78
CA ASP A 213 -26.86 -5.53 5.89
C ASP A 213 -26.30 -6.92 6.25
N PHE A 214 -25.70 -6.99 7.42
CA PHE A 214 -25.07 -8.21 7.96
C PHE A 214 -25.89 -8.83 9.10
N SER A 215 -27.12 -8.36 9.33
CA SER A 215 -27.94 -8.76 10.47
C SER A 215 -28.17 -10.25 10.58
N VAL A 216 -28.33 -10.96 9.45
CA VAL A 216 -28.54 -12.41 9.40
C VAL A 216 -27.27 -13.14 9.82
N GLN A 217 -26.13 -12.79 9.26
CA GLN A 217 -24.83 -13.39 9.57
C GLN A 217 -24.44 -13.12 11.03
N LEU A 218 -24.54 -11.87 11.47
CA LEU A 218 -24.24 -11.47 12.84
C LEU A 218 -25.18 -12.14 13.85
N GLY A 219 -26.46 -12.37 13.49
CA GLY A 219 -27.38 -13.13 14.32
C GLY A 219 -26.93 -14.57 14.56
N LYS A 220 -26.48 -15.26 13.50
CA LYS A 220 -25.93 -16.62 13.62
C LYS A 220 -24.64 -16.65 14.42
N ILE A 221 -23.74 -15.68 14.20
CA ILE A 221 -22.49 -15.54 14.95
C ILE A 221 -22.79 -15.35 16.43
N LYS A 222 -23.76 -14.48 16.77
CA LYS A 222 -24.20 -14.26 18.15
C LYS A 222 -24.66 -15.56 18.85
N ASP A 223 -25.39 -16.40 18.13
CA ASP A 223 -25.96 -17.63 18.66
C ASP A 223 -24.96 -18.81 18.67
N SER A 224 -23.78 -18.65 18.01
CA SER A 224 -22.79 -19.72 17.85
C SER A 224 -21.98 -20.03 19.12
N GLY A 225 -21.92 -19.08 20.04
CA GLY A 225 -21.04 -19.17 21.22
C GLY A 225 -19.58 -18.85 20.91
N ALA A 226 -19.28 -18.16 19.80
CA ALA A 226 -17.95 -17.64 19.51
C ALA A 226 -17.49 -16.62 20.57
N GLU A 227 -16.20 -16.65 20.89
CA GLU A 227 -15.54 -15.75 21.84
C GLU A 227 -14.83 -14.60 21.12
N LEU A 228 -14.57 -14.78 19.80
CA LEU A 228 -13.89 -13.83 18.95
C LEU A 228 -14.47 -13.92 17.53
N LEU A 229 -14.66 -12.74 16.91
CA LEU A 229 -15.03 -12.59 15.51
C LEU A 229 -13.80 -12.15 14.71
N PHE A 230 -13.41 -12.96 13.73
CA PHE A 230 -12.35 -12.66 12.78
C PHE A 230 -12.95 -12.02 11.53
N LEU A 231 -12.40 -10.85 11.15
CA LEU A 231 -12.91 -9.99 10.07
C LEU A 231 -11.82 -9.71 9.03
N PRO A 232 -11.61 -10.59 8.04
CA PRO A 232 -10.65 -10.37 6.97
C PRO A 232 -11.25 -9.51 5.84
N ASN A 233 -11.68 -8.29 6.19
CA ASN A 233 -12.34 -7.39 5.26
C ASN A 233 -11.67 -6.03 5.22
N TYR A 234 -12.02 -5.23 4.20
CA TYR A 234 -11.62 -3.84 4.10
C TYR A 234 -12.32 -2.96 5.16
N TYR A 235 -11.72 -1.83 5.47
CA TYR A 235 -12.15 -0.97 6.58
C TYR A 235 -13.58 -0.46 6.47
N SER A 236 -14.09 -0.21 5.27
CA SER A 236 -15.45 0.29 5.06
C SER A 236 -16.51 -0.73 5.47
N ASP A 237 -16.35 -1.99 5.03
CA ASP A 237 -17.24 -3.08 5.41
C ASP A 237 -17.12 -3.37 6.91
N ASN A 238 -15.89 -3.40 7.45
CA ASN A 238 -15.66 -3.60 8.86
C ASN A 238 -16.31 -2.51 9.73
N ALA A 239 -16.33 -1.26 9.29
CA ALA A 239 -17.01 -0.19 10.01
C ALA A 239 -18.53 -0.44 10.12
N LEU A 240 -19.17 -0.88 9.04
CA LEU A 240 -20.58 -1.25 9.03
C LEU A 240 -20.84 -2.51 9.86
N ILE A 241 -19.97 -3.51 9.79
CA ILE A 241 -20.07 -4.74 10.57
C ILE A 241 -19.98 -4.41 12.07
N LEU A 242 -19.01 -3.58 12.49
CA LEU A 242 -18.86 -3.18 13.89
C LEU A 242 -20.08 -2.42 14.39
N GLN A 243 -20.64 -1.51 13.59
CA GLN A 243 -21.86 -0.78 13.96
C GLN A 243 -23.04 -1.74 14.15
N GLN A 244 -23.27 -2.66 13.21
CA GLN A 244 -24.39 -3.60 13.28
C GLN A 244 -24.19 -4.65 14.39
N ALA A 245 -22.96 -5.09 14.62
CA ALA A 245 -22.62 -5.97 15.73
C ALA A 245 -22.94 -5.32 17.10
N HIS A 246 -22.57 -4.05 17.27
CA HIS A 246 -22.92 -3.27 18.45
C HIS A 246 -24.45 -3.14 18.64
N ASP A 247 -25.17 -2.80 17.57
CA ASP A 247 -26.64 -2.62 17.62
C ASP A 247 -27.36 -3.91 17.95
N LEU A 248 -26.81 -5.06 17.55
CA LEU A 248 -27.28 -6.38 17.93
C LEU A 248 -26.84 -6.82 19.33
N GLY A 249 -25.97 -6.05 19.99
CA GLY A 249 -25.42 -6.37 21.30
C GLY A 249 -24.51 -7.61 21.28
N LEU A 250 -23.64 -7.74 20.26
CA LEU A 250 -22.54 -8.69 20.27
C LEU A 250 -21.46 -8.22 21.24
N ASP A 251 -21.12 -9.08 22.19
CA ASP A 251 -20.07 -8.83 23.19
C ASP A 251 -18.98 -9.91 23.03
N MET A 252 -18.13 -9.74 22.02
CA MET A 252 -17.01 -10.64 21.73
C MET A 252 -15.82 -9.82 21.23
N LYS A 253 -14.61 -10.44 21.33
CA LYS A 253 -13.41 -9.80 20.79
C LYS A 253 -13.50 -9.72 19.28
N ILE A 254 -12.94 -8.67 18.71
CA ILE A 254 -12.84 -8.44 17.27
C ILE A 254 -11.36 -8.50 16.87
N PHE A 255 -11.08 -9.24 15.82
CA PHE A 255 -9.73 -9.35 15.25
C PHE A 255 -9.79 -9.17 13.74
N GLY A 256 -9.16 -8.14 13.24
CA GLY A 256 -9.02 -7.85 11.82
C GLY A 256 -7.60 -8.09 11.32
N VAL A 257 -7.40 -7.78 10.06
CA VAL A 257 -6.13 -7.86 9.35
C VAL A 257 -5.81 -6.53 8.67
N ASP A 258 -4.82 -6.47 7.83
CA ASP A 258 -4.30 -5.23 7.23
C ASP A 258 -5.39 -4.37 6.55
N GLY A 259 -6.36 -4.99 5.88
CA GLY A 259 -7.49 -4.28 5.28
C GLY A 259 -8.40 -3.53 6.28
N MET A 260 -8.22 -3.71 7.57
CA MET A 260 -8.92 -2.90 8.58
C MET A 260 -8.21 -1.57 8.87
N ASP A 261 -6.96 -1.40 8.43
CA ASP A 261 -6.24 -0.13 8.63
C ASP A 261 -6.97 1.02 7.91
N GLY A 262 -7.19 2.11 8.61
CA GLY A 262 -7.99 3.24 8.13
C GLY A 262 -9.40 3.32 8.72
N ILE A 263 -9.88 2.30 9.44
CA ILE A 263 -11.25 2.27 10.00
C ILE A 263 -11.58 3.51 10.85
N LEU A 264 -10.61 4.04 11.58
CA LEU A 264 -10.79 5.24 12.41
C LEU A 264 -11.01 6.53 11.61
N ASN A 265 -10.80 6.51 10.31
CA ASN A 265 -10.98 7.65 9.42
C ASN A 265 -12.23 7.53 8.54
N VAL A 266 -13.04 6.48 8.73
CA VAL A 266 -14.33 6.34 8.04
C VAL A 266 -15.26 7.46 8.45
N GLU A 267 -15.86 8.11 7.46
CA GLU A 267 -16.78 9.23 7.70
C GLU A 267 -17.99 8.77 8.52
N ASN A 268 -18.33 9.54 9.55
CA ASN A 268 -19.43 9.26 10.48
C ASN A 268 -19.31 7.95 11.29
N PHE A 269 -18.17 7.26 11.27
CA PHE A 269 -17.96 6.09 12.12
C PHE A 269 -17.76 6.50 13.59
N ASP A 270 -18.48 5.85 14.48
CA ASP A 270 -18.27 6.00 15.91
C ASP A 270 -16.99 5.25 16.33
N LYS A 271 -15.91 6.01 16.51
CA LYS A 271 -14.58 5.45 16.86
C LYS A 271 -14.57 4.66 18.17
N SER A 272 -15.55 4.86 19.05
CA SER A 272 -15.64 4.08 20.29
C SER A 272 -15.95 2.60 20.02
N LEU A 273 -16.53 2.27 18.85
CA LEU A 273 -16.78 0.91 18.41
C LEU A 273 -15.50 0.13 18.05
N ALA A 274 -14.43 0.85 17.78
CA ALA A 274 -13.13 0.24 17.53
C ALA A 274 -12.29 0.06 18.82
N GLU A 275 -12.82 0.44 19.99
CA GLU A 275 -12.08 0.26 21.23
C GLU A 275 -11.95 -1.23 21.58
N GLY A 276 -10.70 -1.70 21.74
CA GLY A 276 -10.42 -3.11 21.99
C GLY A 276 -10.38 -3.99 20.73
N VAL A 277 -10.63 -3.45 19.55
CA VAL A 277 -10.40 -4.13 18.28
C VAL A 277 -8.89 -4.33 18.07
N MET A 278 -8.51 -5.52 17.67
CA MET A 278 -7.13 -5.89 17.33
C MET A 278 -7.03 -6.07 15.82
N LEU A 279 -5.89 -5.71 15.25
CA LEU A 279 -5.61 -6.00 13.84
C LEU A 279 -4.16 -6.43 13.65
N LEU A 280 -3.93 -7.33 12.69
CA LEU A 280 -2.63 -7.68 12.19
C LEU A 280 -2.19 -6.63 11.16
N THR A 281 -1.05 -5.98 11.39
CA THR A 281 -0.48 -5.00 10.46
C THR A 281 1.03 -5.07 10.50
N PRO A 282 1.74 -4.85 9.37
CA PRO A 282 3.20 -4.81 9.36
C PRO A 282 3.75 -3.46 9.82
N PHE A 283 2.91 -2.42 9.88
CA PHE A 283 3.32 -1.06 10.15
C PHE A 283 2.51 -0.42 11.28
N SER A 284 3.21 0.37 12.09
CA SER A 284 2.57 1.24 13.08
C SER A 284 3.19 2.64 13.00
N ALA A 285 2.38 3.64 12.72
CA ALA A 285 2.83 5.04 12.69
C ALA A 285 3.32 5.55 14.06
N THR A 286 3.10 4.81 15.12
CA THR A 286 3.63 5.09 16.47
C THR A 286 4.94 4.35 16.78
N GLY A 287 5.52 3.66 15.78
CA GLY A 287 6.82 3.01 15.90
C GLY A 287 7.93 4.01 16.27
N GLU A 288 8.86 3.59 17.12
CA GLU A 288 9.92 4.47 17.62
C GLU A 288 11.27 4.28 16.89
N ASP A 289 11.35 3.37 15.94
CA ASP A 289 12.53 3.20 15.12
C ASP A 289 12.76 4.39 14.18
N GLU A 290 14.02 4.65 13.86
CA GLU A 290 14.44 5.84 13.12
C GLU A 290 13.77 5.93 11.72
N ALA A 291 13.58 4.81 11.03
CA ALA A 291 13.00 4.77 9.70
C ALA A 291 11.52 5.14 9.75
N THR A 292 10.77 4.54 10.68
CA THR A 292 9.35 4.86 10.90
C THR A 292 9.16 6.33 11.27
N VAL A 293 9.93 6.85 12.24
CA VAL A 293 9.83 8.26 12.66
C VAL A 293 10.12 9.22 11.50
N LYS A 294 11.17 8.92 10.70
CA LYS A 294 11.52 9.73 9.52
C LYS A 294 10.40 9.71 8.49
N PHE A 295 9.84 8.54 8.17
CA PHE A 295 8.78 8.37 7.19
C PHE A 295 7.49 9.08 7.62
N VAL A 296 7.03 8.83 8.86
CA VAL A 296 5.81 9.47 9.41
C VAL A 296 5.93 10.98 9.36
N LYS A 297 7.11 11.52 9.71
CA LYS A 297 7.36 12.96 9.62
C LYS A 297 7.32 13.47 8.19
N ALA A 298 8.00 12.80 7.26
CA ALA A 298 8.05 13.22 5.86
C ALA A 298 6.64 13.17 5.22
N TYR A 299 5.88 12.12 5.53
CA TYR A 299 4.51 11.98 5.07
C TYR A 299 3.60 13.09 5.60
N GLY A 300 3.66 13.37 6.90
CA GLY A 300 2.88 14.44 7.52
C GLY A 300 3.24 15.83 6.98
N ASP A 301 4.53 16.10 6.79
CA ASP A 301 4.99 17.37 6.22
C ASP A 301 4.46 17.59 4.79
N ALA A 302 4.39 16.53 3.99
CA ALA A 302 3.91 16.59 2.60
C ALA A 302 2.37 16.57 2.48
N ASN A 303 1.65 16.04 3.48
CA ASN A 303 0.21 15.75 3.41
C ASN A 303 -0.58 16.43 4.54
N ASN A 304 -0.33 17.70 4.82
CA ASN A 304 -1.10 18.55 5.75
C ASN A 304 -1.22 18.00 7.18
N GLY A 305 -0.24 17.23 7.63
CA GLY A 305 -0.23 16.63 8.97
C GLY A 305 -0.96 15.28 9.05
N GLU A 306 -1.32 14.69 7.93
CA GLU A 306 -1.91 13.36 7.91
C GLU A 306 -0.92 12.29 8.40
N THR A 307 -1.45 11.28 9.06
CA THR A 307 -0.68 10.11 9.50
C THR A 307 -0.72 9.05 8.40
N PRO A 308 0.43 8.49 7.97
CA PRO A 308 0.43 7.43 6.98
C PRO A 308 -0.21 6.15 7.53
N ASN A 309 -0.93 5.46 6.68
CA ASN A 309 -1.36 4.08 6.88
C ASN A 309 -0.27 3.10 6.41
N GLN A 310 -0.49 1.80 6.61
CA GLN A 310 0.47 0.80 6.14
C GLN A 310 0.65 0.78 4.61
N PHE A 311 -0.39 1.06 3.84
CA PHE A 311 -0.35 1.09 2.37
C PHE A 311 0.63 2.16 1.86
N ALA A 312 0.68 3.29 2.54
CA ALA A 312 1.68 4.31 2.30
C ALA A 312 3.10 3.86 2.72
N ALA A 313 3.22 3.08 3.80
CA ALA A 313 4.51 2.61 4.28
C ALA A 313 5.11 1.50 3.41
N ASP A 314 4.27 0.70 2.75
CA ASP A 314 4.70 -0.36 1.82
C ASP A 314 5.12 0.20 0.44
N THR A 315 4.86 1.47 0.19
CA THR A 315 5.16 2.15 -1.08
C THR A 315 6.52 2.80 -1.08
#